data_43ab1b27211209e9254a65228ba2cb41
#
_entry.id   43ab1b27211209e9254a65228ba2cb41
#
_cell.length_a   1.000
_cell.length_b   1.000
_cell.length_c   1.000
_cell.angle_alpha   90.00
_cell.angle_beta   90.00
_cell.angle_gamma   90.00
#
_symmetry.space_group_name_H-M   'P 1'
#
loop_
_entity.id
_entity.type
_entity.pdbx_description
1 polymer ?
#
loop_
_entity_poly.entity_id
_entity_poly.type
_entity_poly.pdbx_seq_one_letter_code
_entity_poly.pdbx_strand_id
1 'polypeptide(L)' 'MNKENASKLWKIIQEAGDYLQSKLPDHPNHPGGRNPYAHVALCVKNKFGLSYKDIADKDIKKVIEYIEFLKKIQIN' A
#
# COMPACT_ATOMS: atom_id res chain seq x y z
N MET A 1 -11.16 8.40 -5.91
CA MET A 1 -11.94 7.97 -4.72
C MET A 1 -12.62 9.14 -4.08
N ASN A 2 -13.86 8.96 -3.62
CA ASN A 2 -14.47 9.99 -2.79
C ASN A 2 -13.74 10.04 -1.44
N LYS A 3 -14.07 11.03 -0.62
CA LYS A 3 -13.38 11.26 0.63
C LYS A 3 -13.47 10.07 1.59
N GLU A 4 -14.63 9.46 1.66
CA GLU A 4 -14.85 8.30 2.52
C GLU A 4 -14.03 7.09 2.08
N ASN A 5 -14.04 6.80 0.78
CA ASN A 5 -13.29 5.68 0.24
C ASN A 5 -11.79 5.93 0.32
N ALA A 6 -11.34 7.16 0.11
CA ALA A 6 -9.94 7.50 0.26
C ALA A 6 -9.46 7.28 1.69
N SER A 7 -10.27 7.66 2.68
CA SER A 7 -9.94 7.43 4.09
C SER A 7 -9.89 5.93 4.40
N LYS A 8 -10.81 5.17 3.85
CA LYS A 8 -10.85 3.72 4.03
C LYS A 8 -9.59 3.06 3.46
N LEU A 9 -9.21 3.46 2.24
CA LEU A 9 -8.00 2.93 1.61
C LEU A 9 -6.75 3.34 2.38
N TRP A 10 -6.71 4.56 2.91
CA TRP A 10 -5.57 5.00 3.71
C TRP A 10 -5.38 4.12 4.93
N LYS A 11 -6.48 3.76 5.62
CA LYS A 11 -6.40 2.84 6.76
C LYS A 11 -5.88 1.47 6.34
N ILE A 12 -6.34 0.97 5.20
CA ILE A 12 -5.89 -0.32 4.68
C ILE A 12 -4.40 -0.26 4.33
N ILE A 13 -3.96 0.84 3.72
CA ILE A 13 -2.54 1.06 3.42
C ILE A 13 -1.72 1.09 4.70
N GLN A 14 -2.21 1.77 5.74
CA GLN A 14 -1.53 1.82 7.03
C GLN A 14 -1.43 0.43 7.66
N GLU A 15 -2.51 -0.34 7.64
CA GLU A 15 -2.50 -1.70 8.17
C GLU A 15 -1.52 -2.59 7.40
N ALA A 16 -1.50 -2.48 6.08
CA ALA A 16 -0.56 -3.21 5.27
C ALA A 16 0.88 -2.80 5.56
N GLY A 17 1.11 -1.50 5.74
CA GLY A 17 2.43 -0.99 6.13
C GLY A 17 2.88 -1.53 7.47
N ASP A 18 1.98 -1.54 8.45
CA ASP A 18 2.27 -2.12 9.77
C ASP A 18 2.65 -3.59 9.65
N TYR A 19 1.90 -4.33 8.85
CA TYR A 19 2.17 -5.74 8.62
C TYR A 19 3.54 -5.96 7.97
N LEU A 20 3.87 -5.15 6.98
CA LEU A 20 5.11 -5.28 6.23
C LEU A 20 6.32 -4.71 6.95
N GLN A 21 6.12 -3.85 7.93
CA GLN A 21 7.21 -3.20 8.66
C GLN A 21 8.18 -4.21 9.26
N SER A 22 7.66 -5.31 9.79
CA SER A 22 8.48 -6.36 10.38
C SER A 22 8.93 -7.41 9.37
N LYS A 23 8.41 -7.35 8.13
CA LYS A 23 8.69 -8.36 7.09
C LYS A 23 9.67 -7.89 6.04
N LEU A 24 9.78 -6.56 5.84
CA LEU A 24 10.71 -6.02 4.86
C LEU A 24 12.11 -5.98 5.47
N PRO A 25 13.14 -6.44 4.74
CA PRO A 25 14.50 -6.37 5.25
C PRO A 25 15.00 -4.93 5.26
N ASP A 26 15.91 -4.63 6.18
CA ASP A 26 16.59 -3.34 6.21
C ASP A 26 17.44 -3.20 4.95
N HIS A 27 17.39 -2.03 4.35
CA HIS A 27 18.21 -1.74 3.19
C HIS A 27 19.50 -1.05 3.65
N PRO A 28 20.67 -1.42 3.09
CA PRO A 28 21.94 -0.81 3.50
C PRO A 28 21.94 0.71 3.39
N ASN A 29 21.24 1.26 2.41
CA ASN A 29 21.17 2.71 2.20
C ASN A 29 20.05 3.36 3.02
N HIS A 30 19.30 2.59 3.78
CA HIS A 30 18.22 3.07 4.62
C HIS A 30 18.29 2.38 5.97
N PRO A 31 19.25 2.80 6.83
CA PRO A 31 19.50 2.09 8.10
C PRO A 31 18.30 1.99 9.02
N GLY A 32 17.36 2.91 8.91
CA GLY A 32 16.11 2.86 9.68
C GLY A 32 15.04 2.00 9.03
N GLY A 33 15.37 1.31 7.93
CA GLY A 33 14.42 0.54 7.17
C GLY A 33 13.65 1.39 6.17
N ARG A 34 12.88 0.74 5.30
CA ARG A 34 12.02 1.44 4.35
C ARG A 34 10.79 1.96 5.07
N ASN A 35 10.23 3.07 4.56
CA ASN A 35 8.91 3.50 4.99
C ASN A 35 7.88 2.57 4.37
N PRO A 36 7.29 1.63 5.13
CA PRO A 36 6.39 0.63 4.55
C PRO A 36 5.10 1.24 4.02
N TYR A 37 4.65 2.35 4.59
CA TYR A 37 3.42 3.01 4.14
C TYR A 37 3.63 3.63 2.77
N ALA A 38 4.74 4.33 2.58
CA ALA A 38 5.09 4.90 1.28
C ALA A 38 5.30 3.79 0.25
N HIS A 39 5.88 2.67 0.66
CA HIS A 39 6.09 1.53 -0.22
C HIS A 39 4.76 0.99 -0.77
N VAL A 40 3.79 0.76 0.12
CA VAL A 40 2.47 0.26 -0.30
C VAL A 40 1.79 1.26 -1.21
N ALA A 41 1.79 2.55 -0.85
CA ALA A 41 1.16 3.58 -1.66
C ALA A 41 1.79 3.67 -3.05
N LEU A 42 3.11 3.57 -3.12
CA LEU A 42 3.83 3.62 -4.40
C LEU A 42 3.51 2.40 -5.25
N CYS A 43 3.41 1.22 -4.65
CA CYS A 43 3.03 0.01 -5.38
C CYS A 43 1.63 0.15 -5.99
N VAL A 44 0.69 0.72 -5.25
CA VAL A 44 -0.66 0.97 -5.76
C VAL A 44 -0.60 1.94 -6.94
N LYS A 45 0.15 3.01 -6.81
CA LYS A 45 0.31 3.99 -7.88
C LYS A 45 0.90 3.35 -9.13
N ASN A 46 1.92 2.52 -8.97
CA ASN A 46 2.55 1.85 -10.11
C ASN A 46 1.63 0.85 -10.78
N LYS A 47 0.82 0.13 -9.98
CA LYS A 47 -0.09 -0.87 -10.51
C LYS A 47 -1.25 -0.24 -11.29
N PHE A 48 -1.85 0.80 -10.74
CA PHE A 48 -3.05 1.40 -11.33
C PHE A 48 -2.77 2.66 -12.15
N GLY A 49 -1.55 3.14 -12.13
CA GLY A 49 -1.17 4.35 -12.89
C GLY A 49 -1.61 5.65 -12.25
N LEU A 50 -2.26 5.59 -11.08
CA LEU A 50 -2.79 6.74 -10.37
C LEU A 50 -2.60 6.55 -8.87
N SER A 51 -2.46 7.66 -8.15
CA SER A 51 -2.52 7.62 -6.68
C SER A 51 -3.86 7.00 -6.24
N TYR A 52 -3.86 6.31 -5.10
CA TYR A 52 -5.09 5.68 -4.62
C TYR A 52 -6.24 6.68 -4.49
N LYS A 53 -5.93 7.95 -4.21
CA LYS A 53 -6.94 9.01 -4.08
C LYS A 53 -7.62 9.32 -5.40
N ASP A 54 -6.94 9.10 -6.51
CA ASP A 54 -7.40 9.48 -7.85
C ASP A 54 -8.05 8.31 -8.60
N ILE A 55 -7.99 7.11 -8.05
CA ILE A 55 -8.61 5.93 -8.65
C ILE A 55 -10.12 6.02 -8.49
N ALA A 56 -10.86 5.56 -9.50
CA ALA A 56 -12.33 5.60 -9.48
C ALA A 56 -12.90 4.77 -8.33
N ASP A 57 -13.98 5.24 -7.70
CA ASP A 57 -14.62 4.54 -6.58
C ASP A 57 -15.05 3.12 -6.92
N LYS A 58 -15.45 2.90 -8.15
CA LYS A 58 -15.87 1.57 -8.61
C LYS A 58 -14.76 0.53 -8.51
N ASP A 59 -13.51 0.98 -8.46
CA ASP A 59 -12.35 0.09 -8.44
C ASP A 59 -11.80 -0.14 -7.04
N ILE A 60 -12.49 0.32 -6.00
CA ILE A 60 -11.99 0.21 -4.62
C ILE A 60 -11.69 -1.24 -4.23
N LYS A 61 -12.53 -2.20 -4.65
CA LYS A 61 -12.30 -3.61 -4.35
C LYS A 61 -11.00 -4.11 -4.97
N LYS A 62 -10.73 -3.69 -6.20
CA LYS A 62 -9.51 -4.07 -6.90
C LYS A 62 -8.27 -3.56 -6.18
N VAL A 63 -8.34 -2.34 -5.67
CA VAL A 63 -7.23 -1.75 -4.91
C VAL A 63 -7.01 -2.52 -3.62
N ILE A 64 -8.08 -2.83 -2.89
CA ILE A 64 -7.99 -3.59 -1.64
C ILE A 64 -7.38 -4.97 -1.90
N GLU A 65 -7.85 -5.65 -2.92
CA GLU A 65 -7.33 -6.98 -3.29
C GLU A 65 -5.84 -6.92 -3.62
N TYR A 66 -5.42 -5.87 -4.32
CA TYR A 66 -4.02 -5.71 -4.66
C TYR A 66 -3.16 -5.47 -3.42
N ILE A 67 -3.64 -4.65 -2.48
CA ILE A 67 -2.93 -4.40 -1.24
C ILE A 67 -2.78 -5.69 -0.43
N GLU A 68 -3.84 -6.50 -0.37
CA GLU A 68 -3.77 -7.81 0.28
C GLU A 68 -2.76 -8.73 -0.41
N PHE A 69 -2.72 -8.69 -1.73
CA PHE A 69 -1.74 -9.45 -2.51
C PHE A 69 -0.32 -9.02 -2.16
N LEU A 70 -0.08 -7.71 -2.00
CA LEU A 70 1.24 -7.20 -1.64
C LEU A 70 1.71 -7.78 -0.29
N LYS A 71 0.80 -7.92 0.66
CA LYS A 71 1.14 -8.49 1.96
C LYS A 71 1.64 -9.93 1.82
N LYS A 72 1.08 -10.67 0.87
CA LYS A 72 1.48 -12.07 0.64
C LYS A 72 2.84 -12.19 -0.06
N ILE A 73 3.07 -11.37 -1.09
CA ILE A 73 4.30 -11.51 -1.88
C ILE A 73 5.52 -10.87 -1.22
N GLN A 74 5.32 -9.97 -0.26
CA GLN A 74 6.43 -9.28 0.41
C GLN A 74 6.98 -10.05 1.62
N ILE A 75 6.40 -11.20 1.92
CA ILE A 75 6.82 -12.00 3.08
C ILE A 75 8.08 -12.82 2.82
N ASN A 76 8.39 -13.07 1.59
CA ASN A 76 9.54 -13.92 1.22
C ASN A 76 10.88 -13.23 1.38
#